data_76dbb342a314bcdc0b2d5d5f08b9c3c1
#
_entry.id   76dbb342a314bcdc0b2d5d5f08b9c3c1
#
_cell.length_a   1.000
_cell.length_b   1.000
_cell.length_c   1.000
_cell.angle_alpha   90.00
_cell.angle_beta   90.00
_cell.angle_gamma   90.00
#
_symmetry.space_group_name_H-M   'P 1'
#
loop_
_entity.id
_entity.type
_entity.pdbx_description
1 polymer ?
#
loop_
_entity_poly.entity_id
_entity_poly.type
_entity_poly.pdbx_seq_one_letter_code
_entity_poly.pdbx_strand_id
1 'polypeptide(L)'
;MSSTSTAPSTTARPGVVSFIAVIMYIQAALAVIAGVSLIIWRNDVLDWLEQEGAPLSSGGLTGTIIAEFVAAALLFIAAAGLMRGSSGWRLVIAVVQGIAMALAVYTLIAHHVGGYVYRSVFTLFVGVFVLWALYGNDQSERFFDENG
;
A
#
# COMPACT_ATOMS: atom_id res chain seq x y z
N MET A 1 -37.49 4.83 38.53
CA MET A 1 -36.29 5.42 37.89
C MET A 1 -35.77 4.39 36.89
N SER A 2 -36.17 4.53 35.64
CA SER A 2 -35.73 3.62 34.56
C SER A 2 -34.42 4.14 34.04
N SER A 3 -33.30 3.47 34.35
CA SER A 3 -32.00 3.68 33.75
C SER A 3 -32.03 3.13 32.32
N THR A 4 -32.26 3.98 31.34
CA THR A 4 -32.02 3.68 29.94
C THR A 4 -30.51 3.51 29.75
N SER A 5 -30.07 2.27 29.77
CA SER A 5 -28.71 1.88 29.33
C SER A 5 -28.65 2.15 27.80
N THR A 6 -28.11 3.30 27.42
CA THR A 6 -27.73 3.58 26.04
C THR A 6 -26.54 2.67 25.72
N ALA A 7 -26.78 1.58 25.01
CA ALA A 7 -25.70 0.80 24.42
C ALA A 7 -24.85 1.71 23.54
N PRO A 8 -23.50 1.65 23.62
CA PRO A 8 -22.64 2.43 22.75
C PRO A 8 -22.99 2.07 21.30
N SER A 9 -23.41 3.07 20.53
CA SER A 9 -23.63 2.93 19.09
C SER A 9 -22.28 2.68 18.45
N THR A 10 -21.99 1.43 18.12
CA THR A 10 -20.85 1.11 17.27
C THR A 10 -21.10 1.77 15.91
N THR A 11 -20.35 2.82 15.62
CA THR A 11 -20.45 3.53 14.34
C THR A 11 -20.17 2.56 13.22
N ALA A 12 -21.14 2.41 12.30
CA ALA A 12 -21.00 1.49 11.18
C ALA A 12 -19.80 1.92 10.32
N ARG A 13 -18.96 0.96 9.97
CA ARG A 13 -17.76 1.22 9.15
C ARG A 13 -18.16 1.82 7.81
N PRO A 14 -17.56 2.97 7.40
CA PRO A 14 -17.80 3.56 6.09
C PRO A 14 -17.37 2.61 4.96
N GLY A 15 -18.18 2.53 3.90
CA GLY A 15 -17.88 1.70 2.73
C GLY A 15 -16.54 2.03 2.08
N VAL A 16 -16.14 3.31 2.11
CA VAL A 16 -14.87 3.81 1.61
C VAL A 16 -13.68 3.17 2.36
N VAL A 17 -13.73 3.07 3.69
CA VAL A 17 -12.67 2.44 4.49
C VAL A 17 -12.54 0.97 4.15
N SER A 18 -13.66 0.26 3.99
CA SER A 18 -13.67 -1.14 3.56
C SER A 18 -13.10 -1.31 2.15
N PHE A 19 -13.44 -0.41 1.23
CA PHE A 19 -12.94 -0.43 -0.14
C PHE A 19 -11.43 -0.22 -0.20
N ILE A 20 -10.88 0.73 0.56
CA ILE A 20 -9.43 0.94 0.66
C ILE A 20 -8.74 -0.30 1.23
N ALA A 21 -9.27 -0.88 2.30
CA ALA A 21 -8.70 -2.10 2.87
C ALA A 21 -8.65 -3.25 1.85
N VAL A 22 -9.69 -3.41 1.04
CA VAL A 22 -9.72 -4.41 -0.05
C VAL A 22 -8.63 -4.12 -1.08
N ILE A 23 -8.47 -2.87 -1.52
CA ILE A 23 -7.39 -2.49 -2.45
C ILE A 23 -6.02 -2.83 -1.85
N MET A 24 -5.79 -2.53 -0.57
CA MET A 24 -4.53 -2.84 0.11
C MET A 24 -4.29 -4.34 0.21
N TYR A 25 -5.32 -5.16 0.47
CA TYR A 25 -5.19 -6.62 0.45
C TYR A 25 -4.83 -7.14 -0.93
N ILE A 26 -5.44 -6.59 -1.99
CA ILE A 26 -5.09 -6.95 -3.38
C ILE A 26 -3.64 -6.57 -3.67
N GLN A 27 -3.19 -5.37 -3.28
CA GLN A 27 -1.80 -4.94 -3.44
C GLN A 27 -0.83 -5.84 -2.68
N ALA A 28 -1.16 -6.22 -1.44
CA ALA A 28 -0.35 -7.16 -0.65
C ALA A 28 -0.24 -8.53 -1.33
N ALA A 29 -1.35 -9.05 -1.87
CA ALA A 29 -1.34 -10.32 -2.61
C ALA A 29 -0.48 -10.23 -3.88
N LEU A 30 -0.58 -9.13 -4.63
CA LEU A 30 0.23 -8.90 -5.83
C LEU A 30 1.72 -8.79 -5.49
N ALA A 31 2.08 -8.14 -4.37
CA ALA A 31 3.47 -8.06 -3.91
C ALA A 31 4.03 -9.45 -3.52
N VAL A 32 3.22 -10.30 -2.87
CA VAL A 32 3.61 -11.70 -2.61
C VAL A 32 3.83 -12.46 -3.91
N ILE A 33 2.91 -12.34 -4.87
CA ILE A 33 3.03 -13.00 -6.17
C ILE A 33 4.29 -12.52 -6.90
N ALA A 34 4.56 -11.22 -6.89
CA ALA A 34 5.77 -10.64 -7.48
C ALA A 34 7.04 -11.19 -6.82
N GLY A 35 7.11 -11.21 -5.48
CA GLY A 35 8.23 -11.76 -4.72
C GLY A 35 8.48 -13.24 -5.04
N VAL A 36 7.42 -14.05 -5.07
CA VAL A 36 7.49 -15.47 -5.43
C VAL A 36 7.94 -15.65 -6.88
N SER A 37 7.40 -14.86 -7.80
CA SER A 37 7.81 -14.88 -9.22
C SER A 37 9.30 -14.58 -9.38
N LEU A 38 9.83 -13.57 -8.67
CA LEU A 38 11.25 -13.25 -8.68
C LEU A 38 12.14 -14.37 -8.12
N ILE A 39 11.62 -15.18 -7.19
CA ILE A 39 12.34 -16.36 -6.69
C ILE A 39 12.38 -17.45 -7.77
N ILE A 40 11.24 -17.74 -8.40
CA ILE A 40 11.10 -18.84 -9.37
C ILE A 40 11.94 -18.54 -10.64
N TRP A 41 11.83 -17.33 -11.18
CA TRP A 41 12.49 -16.91 -12.41
C TRP A 41 13.76 -16.09 -12.18
N ARG A 42 14.43 -16.31 -11.05
CA ARG A 42 15.59 -15.52 -10.61
C ARG A 42 16.67 -15.38 -11.69
N ASN A 43 17.06 -16.48 -12.31
CA ASN A 43 18.13 -16.48 -13.30
C ASN A 43 17.69 -15.78 -14.59
N ASP A 44 16.49 -16.07 -15.06
CA ASP A 44 15.92 -15.44 -16.26
C ASP A 44 15.81 -13.91 -16.10
N VAL A 45 15.45 -13.45 -14.90
CA VAL A 45 15.36 -12.01 -14.58
C VAL A 45 16.76 -11.37 -14.58
N LEU A 46 17.76 -12.02 -14.02
CA LEU A 46 19.13 -11.50 -14.02
C LEU A 46 19.69 -11.42 -15.44
N ASP A 47 19.50 -12.48 -16.24
CA ASP A 47 19.95 -12.54 -17.64
C ASP A 47 19.25 -11.47 -18.50
N TRP A 48 17.94 -11.27 -18.28
CA TRP A 48 17.18 -10.23 -18.97
C TRP A 48 17.67 -8.82 -18.61
N LEU A 49 17.90 -8.55 -17.31
CA LEU A 49 18.40 -7.24 -16.86
C LEU A 49 19.81 -6.95 -17.40
N GLU A 50 20.66 -7.96 -17.53
CA GLU A 50 21.98 -7.80 -18.12
C GLU A 50 21.88 -7.44 -19.61
N GLN A 51 20.97 -8.08 -20.36
CA GLN A 51 20.72 -7.77 -21.78
C GLN A 51 20.17 -6.35 -21.99
N GLU A 52 19.33 -5.85 -21.07
CA GLU A 52 18.80 -4.49 -21.11
C GLU A 52 19.81 -3.41 -20.67
N GLY A 53 21.03 -3.80 -20.29
CA GLY A 53 22.07 -2.88 -19.84
C GLY A 53 21.83 -2.31 -18.43
N ALA A 54 20.99 -2.96 -17.64
CA ALA A 54 20.69 -2.62 -16.24
C ALA A 54 21.09 -3.76 -15.29
N PRO A 55 22.38 -4.16 -15.23
CA PRO A 55 22.79 -5.32 -14.47
C PRO A 55 22.48 -5.15 -12.98
N LEU A 56 21.75 -6.10 -12.45
CA LEU A 56 21.47 -6.19 -11.02
C LEU A 56 22.27 -7.35 -10.42
N SER A 57 22.99 -7.08 -9.33
CA SER A 57 23.69 -8.16 -8.64
C SER A 57 22.70 -9.16 -8.02
N SER A 58 23.13 -10.40 -7.86
CA SER A 58 22.34 -11.44 -7.16
C SER A 58 21.91 -10.99 -5.75
N GLY A 59 22.74 -10.21 -5.06
CA GLY A 59 22.40 -9.58 -3.78
C GLY A 59 21.33 -8.49 -3.91
N GLY A 60 21.41 -7.67 -4.96
CA GLY A 60 20.41 -6.65 -5.25
C GLY A 60 19.04 -7.25 -5.53
N LEU A 61 18.97 -8.33 -6.32
CA LEU A 61 17.73 -9.06 -6.56
C LEU A 61 17.18 -9.67 -5.28
N THR A 62 18.02 -10.25 -4.42
CA THR A 62 17.60 -10.76 -3.11
C THR A 62 17.03 -9.64 -2.23
N GLY A 63 17.66 -8.47 -2.22
CA GLY A 63 17.14 -7.29 -1.53
C GLY A 63 15.75 -6.87 -2.03
N THR A 64 15.54 -6.89 -3.35
CA THR A 64 14.23 -6.60 -3.95
C THR A 64 13.18 -7.61 -3.52
N ILE A 65 13.50 -8.91 -3.52
CA ILE A 65 12.59 -9.97 -3.06
C ILE A 65 12.19 -9.76 -1.60
N ILE A 66 13.16 -9.48 -0.73
CA ILE A 66 12.90 -9.20 0.68
C ILE A 66 12.00 -7.96 0.82
N ALA A 67 12.28 -6.89 0.07
CA ALA A 67 11.49 -5.67 0.09
C ALA A 67 10.03 -5.91 -0.32
N GLU A 68 9.77 -6.75 -1.33
CA GLU A 68 8.40 -7.12 -1.75
C GLU A 68 7.63 -7.84 -0.64
N PHE A 69 8.26 -8.81 0.06
CA PHE A 69 7.61 -9.50 1.17
C PHE A 69 7.37 -8.60 2.38
N VAL A 70 8.32 -7.73 2.71
CA VAL A 70 8.15 -6.73 3.78
C VAL A 70 7.01 -5.76 3.44
N ALA A 71 6.97 -5.26 2.20
CA ALA A 71 5.89 -4.40 1.73
C ALA A 71 4.53 -5.10 1.80
N ALA A 72 4.45 -6.36 1.37
CA ALA A 72 3.23 -7.16 1.45
C ALA A 72 2.74 -7.32 2.89
N ALA A 73 3.64 -7.63 3.82
CA ALA A 73 3.32 -7.78 5.24
C ALA A 73 2.81 -6.46 5.83
N LEU A 74 3.49 -5.35 5.54
CA LEU A 74 3.07 -4.01 6.00
C LEU A 74 1.70 -3.62 5.46
N LEU A 75 1.44 -3.84 4.17
CA LEU A 75 0.14 -3.58 3.56
C LEU A 75 -0.97 -4.41 4.19
N PHE A 76 -0.69 -5.70 4.46
CA PHE A 76 -1.66 -6.60 5.07
C PHE A 76 -2.02 -6.16 6.50
N ILE A 77 -1.00 -5.85 7.32
CA ILE A 77 -1.18 -5.37 8.70
C ILE A 77 -1.91 -4.02 8.72
N ALA A 78 -1.54 -3.12 7.80
CA ALA A 78 -2.16 -1.80 7.69
C ALA A 78 -3.63 -1.90 7.28
N ALA A 79 -3.97 -2.77 6.31
CA ALA A 79 -5.36 -3.03 5.93
C ALA A 79 -6.18 -3.58 7.10
N ALA A 80 -5.63 -4.52 7.86
CA ALA A 80 -6.26 -5.05 9.08
C ALA A 80 -6.44 -3.97 10.16
N GLY A 81 -5.48 -3.06 10.32
CA GLY A 81 -5.55 -1.92 11.22
C GLY A 81 -6.64 -0.91 10.83
N LEU A 82 -6.76 -0.59 9.55
CA LEU A 82 -7.86 0.23 9.02
C LEU A 82 -9.22 -0.39 9.30
N MET A 83 -9.34 -1.69 9.11
CA MET A 83 -10.59 -2.41 9.35
C MET A 83 -11.04 -2.35 10.82
N ARG A 84 -10.12 -2.12 11.75
CA ARG A 84 -10.38 -1.95 13.19
C ARG A 84 -10.67 -0.49 13.60
N GLY A 85 -10.55 0.46 12.68
CA GLY A 85 -10.79 1.89 12.95
C GLY A 85 -9.67 2.57 13.74
N SER A 86 -8.47 2.01 13.77
CA SER A 86 -7.34 2.59 14.51
C SER A 86 -6.77 3.81 13.78
N SER A 87 -6.82 4.98 14.42
CA SER A 87 -6.28 6.24 13.92
C SER A 87 -4.77 6.18 13.69
N GLY A 88 -4.04 5.41 14.50
CA GLY A 88 -2.60 5.18 14.32
C GLY A 88 -2.27 4.54 12.98
N TRP A 89 -3.06 3.58 12.52
CA TRP A 89 -2.86 2.96 11.22
C TRP A 89 -3.18 3.89 10.05
N ARG A 90 -4.15 4.80 10.22
CA ARG A 90 -4.42 5.88 9.25
C ARG A 90 -3.16 6.70 8.99
N LEU A 91 -2.43 7.10 10.07
CA LEU A 91 -1.19 7.84 9.95
C LEU A 91 -0.08 7.01 9.28
N VAL A 92 0.11 5.75 9.71
CA VAL A 92 1.11 4.85 9.12
C VAL A 92 0.90 4.71 7.61
N ILE A 93 -0.34 4.51 7.17
CA ILE A 93 -0.66 4.40 5.73
C ILE A 93 -0.36 5.71 5.01
N ALA A 94 -0.70 6.86 5.60
CA ALA A 94 -0.42 8.15 4.99
C ALA A 94 1.10 8.37 4.80
N VAL A 95 1.90 7.99 5.78
CA VAL A 95 3.37 8.09 5.69
C VAL A 95 3.93 7.14 4.63
N VAL A 96 3.52 5.87 4.64
CA VAL A 96 3.96 4.87 3.65
C VAL A 96 3.58 5.30 2.24
N GLN A 97 2.35 5.79 2.06
CA GLN A 97 1.86 6.25 0.77
C GLN A 97 2.60 7.52 0.30
N GLY A 98 2.89 8.44 1.23
CA GLY A 98 3.71 9.63 0.94
C GLY A 98 5.11 9.27 0.46
N ILE A 99 5.77 8.31 1.11
CA ILE A 99 7.08 7.80 0.68
C ILE A 99 6.98 7.14 -0.70
N ALA A 100 5.98 6.29 -0.94
CA ALA A 100 5.78 5.63 -2.22
C ALA A 100 5.55 6.65 -3.35
N MET A 101 4.77 7.71 -3.09
CA MET A 101 4.55 8.80 -4.05
C MET A 101 5.82 9.59 -4.33
N ALA A 102 6.63 9.91 -3.30
CA ALA A 102 7.90 10.60 -3.47
C ALA A 102 8.89 9.78 -4.31
N LEU A 103 8.98 8.47 -4.07
CA LEU A 103 9.78 7.56 -4.87
C LEU A 103 9.26 7.45 -6.32
N ALA A 104 7.95 7.44 -6.52
CA ALA A 104 7.35 7.42 -7.86
C ALA A 104 7.68 8.71 -8.65
N VAL A 105 7.61 9.88 -8.00
CA VAL A 105 8.03 11.15 -8.60
C VAL A 105 9.52 11.14 -8.94
N TYR A 106 10.36 10.67 -8.01
CA TYR A 106 11.79 10.52 -8.26
C TYR A 106 12.06 9.62 -9.47
N THR A 107 11.38 8.47 -9.56
CA THR A 107 11.52 7.53 -10.68
C THR A 107 11.09 8.16 -12.00
N LEU A 108 10.03 8.96 -12.02
CA LEU A 108 9.58 9.68 -13.22
C LEU A 108 10.61 10.70 -13.70
N ILE A 109 11.33 11.35 -12.78
CA ILE A 109 12.36 12.34 -13.12
C ILE A 109 13.65 11.65 -13.58
N ALA A 110 14.04 10.55 -12.89
CA ALA A 110 15.31 9.88 -13.13
C ALA A 110 15.27 8.89 -14.32
N HIS A 111 14.13 8.27 -14.59
CA HIS A 111 13.98 7.20 -15.57
C HIS A 111 12.79 7.45 -16.51
N HIS A 112 13.09 7.92 -17.73
CA HIS A 112 12.07 8.23 -18.75
C HIS A 112 11.66 7.01 -19.60
N VAL A 113 11.95 5.77 -19.16
CA VAL A 113 11.66 4.55 -19.93
C VAL A 113 10.24 4.06 -19.63
N GLY A 114 9.49 3.69 -20.69
CA GLY A 114 8.04 3.47 -20.67
C GLY A 114 7.47 2.61 -19.53
N GLY A 115 8.08 1.47 -19.17
CA GLY A 115 7.56 0.61 -18.11
C GLY A 115 7.57 1.27 -16.72
N TYR A 116 8.60 2.04 -16.40
CA TYR A 116 8.72 2.76 -15.13
C TYR A 116 7.73 3.92 -15.03
N VAL A 117 7.44 4.59 -16.15
CA VAL A 117 6.47 5.69 -16.21
C VAL A 117 5.07 5.19 -15.84
N TYR A 118 4.60 4.10 -16.46
CA TYR A 118 3.27 3.55 -16.15
C TYR A 118 3.12 3.14 -14.69
N ARG A 119 4.12 2.46 -14.13
CA ARG A 119 4.13 2.06 -12.72
C ARG A 119 4.08 3.28 -11.79
N SER A 120 4.89 4.30 -12.08
CA SER A 120 4.96 5.52 -11.25
C SER A 120 3.67 6.31 -11.30
N VAL A 121 3.09 6.51 -12.48
CA VAL A 121 1.79 7.19 -12.65
C VAL A 121 0.69 6.43 -11.90
N PHE A 122 0.65 5.10 -12.02
CA PHE A 122 -0.31 4.29 -11.28
C PHE A 122 -0.14 4.42 -9.77
N THR A 123 1.10 4.39 -9.25
CA THR A 123 1.40 4.58 -7.83
C THR A 123 0.94 5.94 -7.34
N LEU A 124 1.18 7.01 -8.10
CA LEU A 124 0.70 8.35 -7.77
C LEU A 124 -0.81 8.43 -7.72
N PHE A 125 -1.49 7.86 -8.71
CA PHE A 125 -2.95 7.85 -8.75
C PHE A 125 -3.56 7.12 -7.56
N VAL A 126 -3.06 5.92 -7.25
CA VAL A 126 -3.50 5.13 -6.08
C VAL A 126 -3.19 5.87 -4.79
N GLY A 127 -2.00 6.50 -4.68
CA GLY A 127 -1.59 7.26 -3.51
C GLY A 127 -2.51 8.44 -3.21
N VAL A 128 -2.78 9.26 -4.22
CA VAL A 128 -3.72 10.39 -4.10
C VAL A 128 -5.11 9.91 -3.72
N PHE A 129 -5.60 8.84 -4.36
CA PHE A 129 -6.91 8.29 -4.06
C PHE A 129 -7.01 7.78 -2.62
N VAL A 130 -6.01 7.05 -2.13
CA VAL A 130 -5.98 6.53 -0.75
C VAL A 130 -5.95 7.67 0.26
N LEU A 131 -5.09 8.68 0.05
CA LEU A 131 -5.01 9.84 0.94
C LEU A 131 -6.31 10.64 0.95
N TRP A 132 -6.90 10.89 -0.23
CA TRP A 132 -8.18 11.57 -0.31
C TRP A 132 -9.30 10.79 0.41
N ALA A 133 -9.35 9.49 0.22
CA ALA A 133 -10.37 8.65 0.83
C ALA A 133 -10.23 8.55 2.36
N LEU A 134 -9.00 8.63 2.89
CA LEU A 134 -8.75 8.59 4.34
C LEU A 134 -8.93 9.95 5.03
N TYR A 135 -8.60 11.05 4.36
CA TYR A 135 -8.56 12.39 4.96
C TYR A 135 -9.52 13.40 4.35
N GLY A 136 -10.01 13.16 3.12
CA GLY A 136 -10.95 14.03 2.42
C GLY A 136 -12.41 13.59 2.53
N ASN A 137 -12.70 12.54 3.30
CA ASN A 137 -14.05 12.04 3.47
C ASN A 137 -14.50 12.15 4.93
N ASP A 138 -15.49 12.99 5.21
CA ASP A 138 -16.03 13.25 6.55
C ASP A 138 -16.50 11.98 7.27
N GLN A 139 -17.00 10.98 6.55
CA GLN A 139 -17.41 9.70 7.13
C GLN A 139 -16.22 8.87 7.63
N SER A 140 -15.10 8.90 6.89
CA SER A 140 -13.88 8.25 7.31
C SER A 140 -13.28 8.94 8.54
N GLU A 141 -13.27 10.26 8.55
CA GLU A 141 -12.76 11.05 9.67
C GLU A 141 -13.51 10.74 10.96
N ARG A 142 -14.83 10.80 10.96
CA ARG A 142 -15.65 10.43 12.12
C ARG A 142 -15.43 9.01 12.60
N PHE A 143 -15.31 8.06 11.68
CA PHE A 143 -15.08 6.66 12.03
C PHE A 143 -13.77 6.46 12.80
N PHE A 144 -12.68 7.14 12.40
CA PHE A 144 -11.40 7.05 13.09
C PHE A 144 -11.34 7.84 14.37
N ASP A 145 -12.07 8.96 14.48
CA ASP A 145 -12.13 9.77 15.70
C ASP A 145 -12.92 9.06 16.82
N GLU A 146 -13.93 8.27 16.47
CA GLU A 146 -14.75 7.55 17.44
C GLU A 146 -14.17 6.19 17.87
N ASN A 147 -13.28 5.58 17.08
CA ASN A 147 -12.73 4.25 17.35
C ASN A 147 -11.20 4.27 17.60
N GLY A 148 -10.55 5.44 17.53
CA GLY A 148 -9.10 5.62 17.65
C GLY A 148 -8.57 5.92 19.04
#